data_fe325f3f0fe1240fe5eef24f82d60b41
#
_entry.id   fe325f3f0fe1240fe5eef24f82d60b41
#
_cell.length_a   1.000
_cell.length_b   1.000
_cell.length_c   1.000
_cell.angle_alpha   90.00
_cell.angle_beta   90.00
_cell.angle_gamma   90.00
#
_symmetry.space_group_name_H-M   'P 1'
#
loop_
_entity.id
_entity.type
_entity.pdbx_description
1 polymer ?
#
loop_
_entity_poly.entity_id
_entity_poly.type
_entity_poly.pdbx_seq_one_letter_code
_entity_poly.pdbx_strand_id
1 'polypeptide(L)'
;MDFAAARRNMVDRQLRTNKVVDEAVLEALAQIPREAFVSDALRSAAYVDEDLPLGNGRFLIEPMVFARLLQAAELKRTDLVLDLGCGPGYSTAVLSRLVTMVVALECERPLVQRSAKALANLQIDNAVVVEGPLERGWAAQAPYNAILLGGAAARIPEAVLGQLAEGGRL
;
A
#
# COMPACT_ATOMS: atom_id res chain seq x y z
N MET A 1 -6.43 7.98 -22.46
CA MET A 1 -7.35 7.28 -21.54
C MET A 1 -7.77 8.24 -20.42
N ASP A 2 -9.02 8.26 -20.05
CA ASP A 2 -9.50 9.01 -18.88
C ASP A 2 -9.26 8.17 -17.62
N PHE A 3 -8.14 8.42 -16.96
CA PHE A 3 -7.75 7.68 -15.74
C PHE A 3 -8.69 7.98 -14.56
N ALA A 4 -9.28 9.17 -14.50
CA ALA A 4 -10.22 9.49 -13.44
C ALA A 4 -11.51 8.66 -13.58
N ALA A 5 -12.00 8.48 -14.81
CA ALA A 5 -13.12 7.59 -15.07
C ALA A 5 -12.78 6.12 -14.81
N ALA A 6 -11.57 5.67 -15.21
CA ALA A 6 -11.11 4.30 -14.96
C ALA A 6 -11.04 4.01 -13.45
N ARG A 7 -10.52 4.95 -12.65
CA ARG A 7 -10.44 4.83 -11.19
C ARG A 7 -11.82 4.77 -10.54
N ARG A 8 -12.76 5.63 -10.94
CA ARG A 8 -14.17 5.55 -10.47
C ARG A 8 -14.79 4.19 -10.81
N ASN A 9 -14.61 3.72 -12.05
CA ASN A 9 -15.12 2.41 -12.47
C ASN A 9 -14.52 1.26 -11.65
N MET A 10 -13.22 1.30 -11.31
CA MET A 10 -12.59 0.33 -10.41
C MET A 10 -13.32 0.30 -9.07
N VAL A 11 -13.54 1.44 -8.43
CA VAL A 11 -14.22 1.51 -7.14
C VAL A 11 -15.67 0.99 -7.25
N ASP A 12 -16.44 1.47 -8.22
CA ASP A 12 -17.88 1.20 -8.29
C ASP A 12 -18.20 -0.21 -8.81
N ARG A 13 -17.39 -0.74 -9.73
CA ARG A 13 -17.70 -1.98 -10.47
C ARG A 13 -16.82 -3.17 -10.11
N GLN A 14 -15.64 -2.93 -9.52
CA GLN A 14 -14.77 -4.01 -9.07
C GLN A 14 -14.83 -4.13 -7.54
N LEU A 15 -14.58 -3.05 -6.79
CA LEU A 15 -14.45 -3.14 -5.35
C LEU A 15 -15.78 -3.33 -4.64
N ARG A 16 -16.76 -2.46 -4.87
CA ARG A 16 -18.10 -2.54 -4.23
C ARG A 16 -18.80 -3.86 -4.54
N THR A 17 -18.72 -4.34 -5.76
CA THR A 17 -19.33 -5.61 -6.17
C THR A 17 -18.67 -6.83 -5.54
N ASN A 18 -17.39 -6.70 -5.11
CA ASN A 18 -16.63 -7.73 -4.42
C ASN A 18 -16.58 -7.53 -2.89
N LYS A 19 -17.65 -6.97 -2.31
CA LYS A 19 -17.88 -6.87 -0.85
C LYS A 19 -16.86 -5.95 -0.13
N VAL A 20 -16.25 -5.00 -0.83
CA VAL A 20 -15.56 -3.90 -0.16
C VAL A 20 -16.62 -2.87 0.19
N VAL A 21 -16.92 -2.73 1.47
CA VAL A 21 -18.02 -1.89 2.00
C VAL A 21 -17.51 -0.78 2.92
N ASP A 22 -16.23 -0.78 3.26
CA ASP A 22 -15.60 0.27 4.05
C ASP A 22 -15.45 1.54 3.20
N GLU A 23 -16.27 2.55 3.48
CA GLU A 23 -16.29 3.80 2.71
C GLU A 23 -14.98 4.56 2.81
N ALA A 24 -14.24 4.51 3.93
CA ALA A 24 -12.96 5.18 4.05
C ALA A 24 -11.91 4.53 3.11
N VAL A 25 -11.91 3.19 3.02
CA VAL A 25 -11.06 2.44 2.10
C VAL A 25 -11.41 2.78 0.65
N LEU A 26 -12.69 2.77 0.30
CA LEU A 26 -13.16 3.09 -1.06
C LEU A 26 -12.80 4.52 -1.46
N GLU A 27 -12.97 5.49 -0.55
CA GLU A 27 -12.62 6.88 -0.76
C GLU A 27 -11.10 7.07 -0.95
N ALA A 28 -10.29 6.43 -0.12
CA ALA A 28 -8.82 6.46 -0.26
C ALA A 28 -8.37 5.93 -1.63
N LEU A 29 -8.94 4.80 -2.07
CA LEU A 29 -8.65 4.21 -3.38
C LEU A 29 -9.16 5.06 -4.55
N ALA A 30 -10.27 5.79 -4.37
CA ALA A 30 -10.79 6.73 -5.35
C ALA A 30 -9.91 7.98 -5.53
N GLN A 31 -9.17 8.38 -4.49
CA GLN A 31 -8.32 9.59 -4.52
C GLN A 31 -6.94 9.34 -5.13
N ILE A 32 -6.33 8.16 -4.89
CA ILE A 32 -4.94 7.90 -5.27
C ILE A 32 -4.82 7.42 -6.72
N PRO A 33 -4.04 8.11 -7.57
CA PRO A 33 -3.88 7.76 -8.98
C PRO A 33 -2.95 6.55 -9.15
N ARG A 34 -3.53 5.34 -9.23
CA ARG A 34 -2.78 4.08 -9.34
C ARG A 34 -1.84 4.06 -10.56
N GLU A 35 -2.23 4.70 -11.66
CA GLU A 35 -1.43 4.83 -12.89
C GLU A 35 -0.12 5.60 -12.69
N ALA A 36 0.02 6.37 -11.62
CA ALA A 36 1.26 7.06 -11.28
C ALA A 36 2.35 6.14 -10.71
N PHE A 37 1.98 4.94 -10.29
CA PHE A 37 2.86 3.99 -9.61
C PHE A 37 3.32 2.83 -10.49
N VAL A 38 2.90 2.78 -11.74
CA VAL A 38 3.34 1.79 -12.73
C VAL A 38 4.20 2.43 -13.82
N SER A 39 4.88 1.61 -14.63
CA SER A 39 5.61 2.12 -15.81
C SER A 39 4.65 2.67 -16.87
N ASP A 40 5.13 3.54 -17.75
CA ASP A 40 4.31 4.12 -18.82
C ASP A 40 3.64 3.05 -19.69
N ALA A 41 4.32 1.93 -19.93
CA ALA A 41 3.78 0.79 -20.70
C ALA A 41 2.57 0.13 -20.01
N LEU A 42 2.49 0.18 -18.68
CA LEU A 42 1.41 -0.44 -17.90
C LEU A 42 0.32 0.54 -17.45
N ARG A 43 0.46 1.84 -17.75
CA ARG A 43 -0.52 2.84 -17.28
C ARG A 43 -1.95 2.56 -17.75
N SER A 44 -2.11 2.05 -18.98
CA SER A 44 -3.43 1.69 -19.49
C SER A 44 -4.08 0.49 -18.79
N ALA A 45 -3.27 -0.37 -18.18
CA ALA A 45 -3.71 -1.53 -17.40
C ALA A 45 -3.79 -1.25 -15.89
N ALA A 46 -3.46 -0.05 -15.42
CA ALA A 46 -3.36 0.25 -13.99
C ALA A 46 -4.62 -0.05 -13.17
N TYR A 47 -5.78 -0.10 -13.80
CA TYR A 47 -7.08 -0.31 -13.16
C TYR A 47 -7.73 -1.66 -13.50
N VAL A 48 -7.00 -2.55 -14.16
CA VAL A 48 -7.41 -3.95 -14.34
C VAL A 48 -7.25 -4.68 -13.01
N ASP A 49 -8.15 -5.61 -12.71
CA ASP A 49 -8.13 -6.40 -11.48
C ASP A 49 -7.16 -7.59 -11.63
N GLU A 50 -5.89 -7.26 -11.81
CA GLU A 50 -4.77 -8.19 -11.96
C GLU A 50 -3.51 -7.61 -11.31
N ASP A 51 -2.59 -8.49 -10.91
CA ASP A 51 -1.27 -8.11 -10.44
C ASP A 51 -0.44 -7.53 -11.58
N LEU A 52 0.17 -6.36 -11.37
CA LEU A 52 1.00 -5.70 -12.38
C LEU A 52 2.48 -5.87 -12.07
N PRO A 53 3.29 -6.37 -13.03
CA PRO A 53 4.71 -6.59 -12.80
C PRO A 53 5.48 -5.27 -12.62
N LEU A 54 6.30 -5.22 -11.58
CA LEU A 54 7.20 -4.10 -11.27
C LEU A 54 8.67 -4.40 -11.66
N GLY A 55 8.94 -5.62 -12.07
CA GLY A 55 10.29 -6.15 -12.31
C GLY A 55 10.80 -6.97 -11.11
N ASN A 56 11.88 -7.74 -11.31
CA ASN A 56 12.57 -8.53 -10.27
C ASN A 56 11.65 -9.44 -9.44
N GLY A 57 10.56 -9.97 -10.04
CA GLY A 57 9.59 -10.79 -9.32
C GLY A 57 8.68 -10.02 -8.35
N ARG A 58 8.69 -8.69 -8.42
CA ARG A 58 7.81 -7.81 -7.64
C ARG A 58 6.56 -7.45 -8.44
N PHE A 59 5.46 -7.29 -7.74
CA PHE A 59 4.16 -6.98 -8.34
C PHE A 59 3.46 -5.86 -7.56
N LEU A 60 2.69 -5.06 -8.26
CA LEU A 60 1.67 -4.21 -7.66
C LEU A 60 0.39 -5.04 -7.55
N ILE A 61 -0.01 -5.36 -6.34
CA ILE A 61 -1.16 -6.23 -6.04
C ILE A 61 -2.43 -5.71 -6.71
N GLU A 62 -3.26 -6.62 -7.23
CA GLU A 62 -4.55 -6.30 -7.85
C GLU A 62 -5.46 -5.46 -6.93
N PRO A 63 -6.28 -4.58 -7.48
CA PRO A 63 -7.10 -3.65 -6.70
C PRO A 63 -8.02 -4.31 -5.69
N MET A 64 -8.70 -5.38 -6.06
CA MET A 64 -9.68 -6.06 -5.22
C MET A 64 -9.03 -6.72 -4.00
N VAL A 65 -7.94 -7.46 -4.18
CA VAL A 65 -7.22 -8.09 -3.06
C VAL A 65 -6.67 -7.02 -2.12
N PHE A 66 -6.06 -5.96 -2.66
CA PHE A 66 -5.52 -4.87 -1.85
C PHE A 66 -6.62 -4.17 -1.03
N ALA A 67 -7.76 -3.86 -1.64
CA ALA A 67 -8.89 -3.23 -0.95
C ALA A 67 -9.44 -4.12 0.19
N ARG A 68 -9.53 -5.44 -0.04
CA ARG A 68 -9.97 -6.39 0.98
C ARG A 68 -8.98 -6.53 2.13
N LEU A 69 -7.68 -6.48 1.85
CA LEU A 69 -6.65 -6.45 2.90
C LEU A 69 -6.79 -5.20 3.77
N LEU A 70 -6.97 -4.03 3.16
CA LEU A 70 -7.19 -2.79 3.90
C LEU A 70 -8.44 -2.84 4.77
N GLN A 71 -9.56 -3.35 4.24
CA GLN A 71 -10.79 -3.52 5.00
C GLN A 71 -10.63 -4.51 6.16
N ALA A 72 -9.94 -5.64 5.94
CA ALA A 72 -9.68 -6.63 6.98
C ALA A 72 -8.72 -6.13 8.07
N ALA A 73 -7.86 -5.16 7.75
CA ALA A 73 -6.95 -4.55 8.69
C ALA A 73 -7.67 -3.63 9.71
N GLU A 74 -8.91 -3.23 9.47
CA GLU A 74 -9.71 -2.38 10.38
C GLU A 74 -8.94 -1.16 10.89
N LEU A 75 -8.30 -0.44 9.96
CA LEU A 75 -7.40 0.67 10.28
C LEU A 75 -8.14 1.84 10.91
N LYS A 76 -7.48 2.49 11.88
CA LYS A 76 -8.00 3.66 12.57
C LYS A 76 -7.20 4.90 12.19
N ARG A 77 -7.85 6.05 12.19
CA ARG A 77 -7.19 7.35 11.92
C ARG A 77 -6.01 7.64 12.85
N THR A 78 -5.96 7.04 14.02
CA THR A 78 -4.89 7.20 15.02
C THR A 78 -3.74 6.21 14.86
N ASP A 79 -3.83 5.26 13.93
CA ASP A 79 -2.86 4.19 13.79
C ASP A 79 -1.52 4.68 13.23
N LEU A 80 -0.44 4.06 13.70
CA LEU A 80 0.88 4.03 13.08
C LEU A 80 1.01 2.70 12.34
N VAL A 81 1.28 2.75 11.05
CA VAL A 81 1.31 1.56 10.18
C VAL A 81 2.69 1.38 9.57
N LEU A 82 3.17 0.12 9.55
CA LEU A 82 4.31 -0.29 8.73
C LEU A 82 3.79 -0.89 7.42
N ASP A 83 4.15 -0.27 6.29
CA ASP A 83 3.94 -0.78 4.94
C ASP A 83 5.20 -1.54 4.50
N LEU A 84 5.18 -2.85 4.68
CA LEU A 84 6.33 -3.75 4.50
C LEU A 84 6.39 -4.24 3.05
N GLY A 85 7.40 -3.79 2.31
CA GLY A 85 7.53 -4.08 0.88
C GLY A 85 6.67 -3.15 0.03
N CYS A 86 6.70 -1.85 0.32
CA CYS A 86 5.81 -0.83 -0.26
C CYS A 86 5.94 -0.67 -1.79
N GLY A 87 6.96 -1.27 -2.40
CA GLY A 87 7.19 -1.15 -3.84
C GLY A 87 7.32 0.30 -4.30
N PRO A 88 6.59 0.72 -5.34
CA PRO A 88 6.64 2.09 -5.85
C PRO A 88 5.85 3.10 -4.98
N GLY A 89 5.23 2.67 -3.86
CA GLY A 89 4.57 3.53 -2.89
C GLY A 89 3.07 3.69 -3.04
N TYR A 90 2.39 2.89 -3.87
CA TYR A 90 0.93 2.97 -4.01
C TYR A 90 0.20 2.63 -2.71
N SER A 91 0.56 1.51 -2.08
CA SER A 91 0.02 1.10 -0.77
C SER A 91 0.22 2.20 0.27
N THR A 92 1.43 2.75 0.34
CA THR A 92 1.77 3.87 1.24
C THR A 92 0.87 5.09 1.01
N ALA A 93 0.67 5.48 -0.26
CA ALA A 93 -0.17 6.61 -0.60
C ALA A 93 -1.64 6.39 -0.21
N VAL A 94 -2.17 5.19 -0.38
CA VAL A 94 -3.53 4.84 0.06
C VAL A 94 -3.62 4.82 1.59
N LEU A 95 -2.67 4.16 2.27
CA LEU A 95 -2.60 4.12 3.73
C LEU A 95 -2.53 5.51 4.36
N SER A 96 -1.81 6.45 3.73
CA SER A 96 -1.71 7.84 4.23
C SER A 96 -3.05 8.56 4.34
N ARG A 97 -4.08 8.10 3.59
CA ARG A 97 -5.45 8.62 3.68
C ARG A 97 -6.26 8.02 4.81
N LEU A 98 -5.81 6.89 5.37
CA LEU A 98 -6.55 6.09 6.35
C LEU A 98 -6.03 6.26 7.78
N VAL A 99 -4.73 6.60 7.95
CA VAL A 99 -4.06 6.56 9.25
C VAL A 99 -3.28 7.84 9.55
N THR A 100 -2.79 7.99 10.79
CA THR A 100 -1.98 9.15 11.18
C THR A 100 -0.62 9.16 10.52
N MET A 101 0.06 8.03 10.46
CA MET A 101 1.45 7.93 9.97
C MET A 101 1.71 6.58 9.33
N VAL A 102 2.45 6.59 8.23
CA VAL A 102 2.92 5.39 7.54
C VAL A 102 4.45 5.36 7.50
N VAL A 103 5.04 4.25 7.95
CA VAL A 103 6.43 3.93 7.70
C VAL A 103 6.48 2.93 6.55
N ALA A 104 7.03 3.31 5.42
CA ALA A 104 7.09 2.50 4.21
C ALA A 104 8.49 1.91 4.05
N LEU A 105 8.63 0.60 4.30
CA LEU A 105 9.90 -0.10 4.18
C LEU A 105 10.02 -0.80 2.83
N GLU A 106 11.13 -0.54 2.15
CA GLU A 106 11.47 -1.18 0.88
C GLU A 106 12.95 -1.57 0.84
N CYS A 107 13.27 -2.71 0.24
CA CYS A 107 14.64 -3.20 0.16
C CYS A 107 15.33 -2.88 -1.17
N GLU A 108 14.57 -2.57 -2.22
CA GLU A 108 15.11 -2.24 -3.52
C GLU A 108 15.26 -0.72 -3.69
N ARG A 109 16.48 -0.23 -3.69
CA ARG A 109 16.79 1.20 -3.79
C ARG A 109 16.08 1.94 -4.94
N PRO A 110 15.93 1.38 -6.15
CA PRO A 110 15.16 2.02 -7.22
C PRO A 110 13.67 2.21 -6.85
N LEU A 111 13.07 1.26 -6.12
CA LEU A 111 11.69 1.35 -5.64
C LEU A 111 11.57 2.39 -4.50
N VAL A 112 12.55 2.43 -3.58
CA VAL A 112 12.63 3.47 -2.53
C VAL A 112 12.61 4.86 -3.14
N GLN A 113 13.48 5.12 -4.13
CA GLN A 113 13.55 6.42 -4.81
C GLN A 113 12.25 6.76 -5.54
N ARG A 114 11.66 5.78 -6.21
CA ARG A 114 10.40 5.93 -6.93
C ARG A 114 9.24 6.23 -5.98
N SER A 115 9.16 5.50 -4.87
CA SER A 115 8.17 5.71 -3.83
C SER A 115 8.28 7.11 -3.22
N ALA A 116 9.47 7.51 -2.77
CA ALA A 116 9.70 8.83 -2.20
C ALA A 116 9.30 9.97 -3.18
N LYS A 117 9.67 9.82 -4.46
CA LYS A 117 9.27 10.79 -5.51
C LYS A 117 7.76 10.82 -5.73
N ALA A 118 7.10 9.66 -5.77
CA ALA A 118 5.66 9.58 -5.97
C ALA A 118 4.88 10.23 -4.81
N LEU A 119 5.28 9.96 -3.57
CA LEU A 119 4.68 10.56 -2.38
C LEU A 119 4.86 12.08 -2.34
N ALA A 120 6.06 12.57 -2.68
CA ALA A 120 6.33 14.01 -2.77
C ALA A 120 5.47 14.69 -3.84
N ASN A 121 5.31 14.08 -5.02
CA ASN A 121 4.46 14.61 -6.10
C ASN A 121 2.98 14.68 -5.69
N LEU A 122 2.53 13.79 -4.82
CA LEU A 122 1.16 13.76 -4.28
C LEU A 122 1.01 14.60 -3.01
N GLN A 123 2.07 15.31 -2.58
CA GLN A 123 2.09 16.14 -1.37
C GLN A 123 1.67 15.36 -0.11
N ILE A 124 2.13 14.10 -0.01
CA ILE A 124 1.90 13.26 1.16
C ILE A 124 3.00 13.54 2.17
N ASP A 125 2.64 14.05 3.33
CA ASP A 125 3.53 14.50 4.40
C ASP A 125 3.50 13.59 5.65
N ASN A 126 2.53 12.69 5.74
CA ASN A 126 2.37 11.73 6.83
C ASN A 126 2.87 10.31 6.47
N ALA A 127 3.83 10.21 5.56
CA ALA A 127 4.47 8.95 5.22
C ALA A 127 5.98 9.15 5.05
N VAL A 128 6.78 8.21 5.56
CA VAL A 128 8.23 8.19 5.40
C VAL A 128 8.66 6.90 4.73
N VAL A 129 9.49 7.00 3.69
CA VAL A 129 10.07 5.84 3.01
C VAL A 129 11.44 5.57 3.59
N VAL A 130 11.69 4.33 3.98
CA VAL A 130 12.95 3.85 4.54
C VAL A 130 13.48 2.68 3.74
N GLU A 131 14.83 2.60 3.59
CA GLU A 131 15.50 1.51 2.88
C GLU A 131 16.05 0.52 3.90
N GLY A 132 15.68 -0.77 3.77
CA GLY A 132 16.17 -1.80 4.66
C GLY A 132 15.68 -3.20 4.31
N PRO A 133 16.23 -4.25 4.96
CA PRO A 133 15.83 -5.62 4.73
C PRO A 133 14.42 -5.87 5.29
N LEU A 134 13.53 -6.43 4.44
CA LEU A 134 12.11 -6.62 4.78
C LEU A 134 11.91 -7.56 5.96
N GLU A 135 12.75 -8.59 6.07
CA GLU A 135 12.67 -9.61 7.13
C GLU A 135 12.98 -9.05 8.54
N ARG A 136 13.56 -7.86 8.63
CA ARG A 136 13.84 -7.18 9.92
C ARG A 136 12.75 -6.21 10.34
N GLY A 137 11.84 -5.86 9.43
CA GLY A 137 10.91 -4.76 9.68
C GLY A 137 11.65 -3.43 9.90
N TRP A 138 11.04 -2.53 10.67
CA TRP A 138 11.63 -1.23 11.00
C TRP A 138 11.37 -0.87 12.47
N ALA A 139 12.25 -1.37 13.34
CA ALA A 139 12.08 -1.27 14.80
C ALA A 139 12.20 0.18 15.35
N ALA A 140 12.80 1.09 14.58
CA ALA A 140 13.06 2.46 15.04
C ALA A 140 11.78 3.26 15.37
N GLN A 141 10.64 2.91 14.74
CA GLN A 141 9.34 3.53 14.98
C GLN A 141 8.31 2.58 15.59
N ALA A 142 8.69 1.33 15.92
CA ALA A 142 7.79 0.39 16.61
C ALA A 142 7.39 0.93 18.01
N PRO A 143 6.24 0.52 18.55
CA PRO A 143 5.33 -0.50 18.04
C PRO A 143 4.31 0.04 17.02
N TYR A 144 3.90 -0.83 16.05
CA TYR A 144 2.92 -0.51 15.01
C TYR A 144 1.53 -1.04 15.37
N ASN A 145 0.49 -0.24 15.11
CA ASN A 145 -0.89 -0.67 15.26
C ASN A 145 -1.32 -1.66 14.17
N ALA A 146 -0.73 -1.53 12.99
CA ALA A 146 -0.88 -2.52 11.93
C ALA A 146 0.42 -2.63 11.10
N ILE A 147 0.64 -3.82 10.54
CA ILE A 147 1.70 -4.08 9.56
C ILE A 147 1.03 -4.64 8.32
N LEU A 148 1.16 -3.94 7.19
CA LEU A 148 0.68 -4.43 5.91
C LEU A 148 1.85 -5.06 5.15
N LEU A 149 1.72 -6.33 4.76
CA LEU A 149 2.72 -7.01 3.94
C LEU A 149 2.35 -6.85 2.45
N GLY A 150 3.17 -6.15 1.70
CA GLY A 150 3.00 -5.90 0.27
C GLY A 150 3.36 -7.10 -0.61
N GLY A 151 2.90 -8.31 -0.27
CA GLY A 151 3.20 -9.53 -1.00
C GLY A 151 2.84 -10.78 -0.21
N ALA A 152 3.41 -11.93 -0.61
CA ALA A 152 3.24 -13.20 0.08
C ALA A 152 4.57 -13.66 0.67
N ALA A 153 4.53 -14.19 1.87
CA ALA A 153 5.68 -14.79 2.53
C ALA A 153 5.33 -16.19 3.03
N ALA A 154 6.24 -17.15 2.86
CA ALA A 154 6.05 -18.50 3.39
C ALA A 154 6.02 -18.52 4.92
N ARG A 155 6.65 -17.55 5.56
CA ARG A 155 6.72 -17.39 7.02
C ARG A 155 6.91 -15.91 7.34
N ILE A 156 6.16 -15.40 8.32
CA ILE A 156 6.39 -14.07 8.86
C ILE A 156 7.55 -14.13 9.87
N PRO A 157 8.59 -13.29 9.69
CA PRO A 157 9.70 -13.25 10.64
C PRO A 157 9.27 -12.79 12.03
N GLU A 158 9.80 -13.42 13.08
CA GLU A 158 9.53 -13.02 14.46
C GLU A 158 9.94 -11.57 14.75
N ALA A 159 11.00 -11.09 14.12
CA ALA A 159 11.45 -9.71 14.21
C ALA A 159 10.37 -8.71 13.75
N VAL A 160 9.55 -9.08 12.76
CA VAL A 160 8.43 -8.27 12.28
C VAL A 160 7.24 -8.36 13.24
N LEU A 161 6.91 -9.58 13.68
CA LEU A 161 5.82 -9.80 14.64
C LEU A 161 6.06 -9.06 15.96
N GLY A 162 7.30 -9.05 16.44
CA GLY A 162 7.70 -8.34 17.66
C GLY A 162 7.61 -6.81 17.58
N GLN A 163 7.32 -6.25 16.41
CA GLN A 163 7.10 -4.82 16.21
C GLN A 163 5.62 -4.42 16.24
N LEU A 164 4.70 -5.37 16.41
CA LEU A 164 3.29 -5.07 16.60
C LEU A 164 3.02 -4.53 18.02
N ALA A 165 2.14 -3.57 18.10
CA ALA A 165 1.54 -3.15 19.35
C ALA A 165 0.66 -4.27 19.92
N GLU A 166 0.34 -4.22 21.22
CA GLU A 166 -0.66 -5.11 21.79
C GLU A 166 -2.02 -4.92 21.08
N GLY A 167 -2.61 -6.02 20.61
CA GLY A 167 -3.81 -5.97 19.76
C GLY A 167 -3.57 -5.46 18.34
N GLY A 168 -2.31 -5.31 17.94
CA GLY A 168 -1.95 -4.94 16.56
C GLY A 168 -2.32 -6.03 15.54
N ARG A 169 -2.42 -5.65 14.26
CA ARG A 169 -2.88 -6.51 13.15
C ARG A 169 -1.77 -6.64 12.10
N LEU A 170 -1.66 -7.85 11.50
CA LEU A 170 -0.78 -8.13 10.37
C LEU A 170 -1.55 -8.87 9.29
#